data_67a93868fbd855277635439a8fe96972
#
_entry.id   67a93868fbd855277635439a8fe96972
#
_cell.length_a   1.000
_cell.length_b   1.000
_cell.length_c   1.000
_cell.angle_alpha   90.00
_cell.angle_beta   90.00
_cell.angle_gamma   90.00
#
_symmetry.space_group_name_H-M   'P 1'
#
loop_
_entity.id
_entity.type
_entity.pdbx_description
1 polymer ?
#
loop_
_entity_poly.entity_id
_entity_poly.type
_entity_poly.pdbx_seq_one_letter_code
_entity_poly.pdbx_strand_id
1 'polypeptide(L)'
;DRLDVDPAFVAKQIDAVFEDIRPAAVKVGMVSSAAIIEAVADALERHAAANIVVDPVMVATSGARLIGDDAIEALKARLLPLADVVTPNMPEAAVLAGFEVVDETSMERAALRLAEAGTGAALVKGGHRHDRADDVLVTAEGDVVWLRAPRVDTENAHGTGCTLSSAIACGLAQGRSVEEAVRSAKGYVHGALSAGLNLGKGSGPLDHMWAVSYTHLRAHETGAYL
;
A
#
# COMPACT_ATOMS: atom_id res chain seq x y z
N ASP A 1 7.95 0.58 21.78
CA ASP A 1 9.30 1.08 21.47
C ASP A 1 9.68 0.68 20.05
N ARG A 2 10.45 1.53 19.35
CA ARG A 2 10.96 1.30 18.01
C ARG A 2 12.49 1.40 18.04
N LEU A 3 13.16 0.46 17.39
CA LEU A 3 14.59 0.48 17.17
C LEU A 3 14.84 0.60 15.66
N ASP A 4 15.53 1.64 15.25
CA ASP A 4 15.91 1.83 13.86
C ASP A 4 17.10 0.95 13.52
N VAL A 5 17.02 0.25 12.38
CA VAL A 5 18.12 -0.57 11.86
C VAL A 5 19.10 0.33 11.10
N ASP A 6 20.39 -0.02 11.14
CA ASP A 6 21.42 0.69 10.39
C ASP A 6 21.09 0.71 8.88
N PRO A 7 21.10 1.89 8.21
CA PRO A 7 20.76 2.00 6.80
C PRO A 7 21.62 1.13 5.87
N ALA A 8 22.92 0.96 6.18
CA ALA A 8 23.79 0.09 5.41
C ALA A 8 23.41 -1.39 5.57
N PHE A 9 22.87 -1.79 6.73
CA PHE A 9 22.36 -3.15 6.92
C PHE A 9 21.04 -3.36 6.16
N VAL A 10 20.17 -2.34 6.08
CA VAL A 10 18.97 -2.40 5.24
C VAL A 10 19.34 -2.59 3.77
N ALA A 11 20.29 -1.80 3.25
CA ALA A 11 20.78 -1.94 1.87
C ALA A 11 21.32 -3.34 1.59
N LYS A 12 22.14 -3.90 2.49
CA LYS A 12 22.69 -5.26 2.35
C LYS A 12 21.62 -6.35 2.29
N GLN A 13 20.50 -6.19 3.02
CA GLN A 13 19.41 -7.15 2.94
C GLN A 13 18.71 -7.08 1.57
N ILE A 14 18.51 -5.88 1.05
CA ILE A 14 17.94 -5.67 -0.29
C ILE A 14 18.87 -6.27 -1.34
N ASP A 15 20.18 -5.96 -1.28
CA ASP A 15 21.18 -6.49 -2.20
C ASP A 15 21.17 -8.01 -2.21
N ALA A 16 21.20 -8.66 -1.04
CA ALA A 16 21.21 -10.11 -0.91
C ALA A 16 19.99 -10.78 -1.58
N VAL A 17 18.81 -10.17 -1.47
CA VAL A 17 17.60 -10.71 -2.13
C VAL A 17 17.65 -10.50 -3.64
N PHE A 18 18.03 -9.31 -4.10
CA PHE A 18 18.06 -9.00 -5.54
C PHE A 18 19.14 -9.76 -6.31
N GLU A 19 20.27 -10.08 -5.66
CA GLU A 19 21.38 -10.84 -6.24
C GLU A 19 21.08 -12.33 -6.36
N ASP A 20 20.27 -12.90 -5.48
CA ASP A 20 19.92 -14.32 -5.48
C ASP A 20 18.57 -14.59 -6.16
N ILE A 21 17.48 -14.00 -5.65
CA ILE A 21 16.12 -14.20 -6.18
C ILE A 21 15.53 -12.83 -6.49
N ARG A 22 15.72 -12.35 -7.74
CA ARG A 22 15.24 -11.04 -8.16
C ARG A 22 13.72 -10.92 -8.01
N PRO A 23 13.21 -9.99 -7.17
CA PRO A 23 11.78 -9.78 -7.02
C PRO A 23 11.13 -9.24 -8.30
N ALA A 24 9.94 -9.73 -8.63
CA ALA A 24 9.13 -9.21 -9.74
C ALA A 24 8.38 -7.92 -9.40
N ALA A 25 8.21 -7.62 -8.11
CA ALA A 25 7.67 -6.37 -7.59
C ALA A 25 8.22 -6.08 -6.20
N VAL A 26 8.16 -4.82 -5.79
CA VAL A 26 8.62 -4.36 -4.47
C VAL A 26 7.52 -3.55 -3.79
N LYS A 27 7.27 -3.83 -2.52
CA LYS A 27 6.44 -2.96 -1.68
C LYS A 27 7.30 -2.29 -0.62
N VAL A 28 7.29 -0.96 -0.59
CA VAL A 28 7.89 -0.17 0.48
C VAL A 28 6.77 0.28 1.42
N GLY A 29 6.90 -0.03 2.70
CA GLY A 29 5.95 0.40 3.73
C GLY A 29 6.55 1.47 4.64
N MET A 30 6.41 1.28 5.96
CA MET A 30 6.92 2.21 6.95
C MET A 30 8.45 2.25 6.93
N VAL A 31 9.00 3.42 6.60
CA VAL A 31 10.43 3.76 6.67
C VAL A 31 10.62 4.92 7.65
N SER A 32 11.54 4.77 8.60
CA SER A 32 11.56 5.59 9.82
C SER A 32 12.37 6.88 9.71
N SER A 33 13.38 6.95 8.82
CA SER A 33 14.32 8.06 8.74
C SER A 33 14.74 8.37 7.31
N ALA A 34 15.20 9.60 7.06
CA ALA A 34 15.74 10.02 5.77
C ALA A 34 16.88 9.11 5.31
N ALA A 35 17.79 8.73 6.21
CA ALA A 35 18.92 7.85 5.86
C ALA A 35 18.50 6.45 5.41
N ILE A 36 17.44 5.86 6.01
CA ILE A 36 16.87 4.59 5.56
C ILE A 36 16.18 4.76 4.21
N ILE A 37 15.45 5.85 4.01
CA ILE A 37 14.77 6.17 2.74
C ILE A 37 15.78 6.26 1.61
N GLU A 38 16.87 7.00 1.81
CA GLU A 38 17.96 7.11 0.83
C GLU A 38 18.60 5.76 0.53
N ALA A 39 18.93 4.96 1.56
CA ALA A 39 19.52 3.65 1.38
C ALA A 39 18.60 2.68 0.61
N VAL A 40 17.28 2.74 0.85
CA VAL A 40 16.29 1.95 0.10
C VAL A 40 16.20 2.44 -1.34
N ALA A 41 16.08 3.76 -1.58
CA ALA A 41 16.01 4.33 -2.92
C ALA A 41 17.26 4.00 -3.76
N ASP A 42 18.46 4.19 -3.19
CA ASP A 42 19.72 3.86 -3.85
C ASP A 42 19.81 2.36 -4.22
N ALA A 43 19.33 1.48 -3.34
CA ALA A 43 19.32 0.05 -3.62
C ALA A 43 18.32 -0.30 -4.74
N LEU A 44 17.11 0.28 -4.73
CA LEU A 44 16.11 0.04 -5.78
C LEU A 44 16.60 0.55 -7.15
N GLU A 45 17.22 1.74 -7.20
CA GLU A 45 17.82 2.29 -8.42
C GLU A 45 18.97 1.41 -8.93
N ARG A 46 19.90 1.02 -8.05
CA ARG A 46 21.06 0.18 -8.38
C ARG A 46 20.66 -1.15 -8.99
N HIS A 47 19.61 -1.75 -8.45
CA HIS A 47 19.07 -3.02 -8.95
C HIS A 47 18.07 -2.86 -10.10
N ALA A 48 17.79 -1.64 -10.57
CA ALA A 48 16.75 -1.35 -11.55
C ALA A 48 15.45 -2.10 -11.18
N ALA A 49 14.98 -1.91 -9.94
CA ALA A 49 13.76 -2.52 -9.44
C ALA A 49 12.55 -2.00 -10.25
N ALA A 50 11.55 -2.86 -10.43
CA ALA A 50 10.33 -2.54 -11.15
C ALA A 50 9.10 -2.91 -10.32
N ASN A 51 7.95 -2.40 -10.71
CA ASN A 51 6.68 -2.65 -10.03
C ASN A 51 6.75 -2.23 -8.55
N ILE A 52 7.21 -1.01 -8.30
CA ILE A 52 7.43 -0.47 -6.96
C ILE A 52 6.14 0.16 -6.44
N VAL A 53 5.62 -0.38 -5.33
CA VAL A 53 4.45 0.17 -4.62
C VAL A 53 4.92 0.82 -3.32
N VAL A 54 4.69 2.12 -3.16
CA VAL A 54 5.03 2.87 -1.95
C VAL A 54 3.77 3.16 -1.14
N ASP A 55 3.70 2.60 0.07
CA ASP A 55 2.68 2.94 1.06
C ASP A 55 3.29 3.93 2.06
N PRO A 56 2.98 5.24 1.96
CA PRO A 56 3.70 6.29 2.69
C PRO A 56 3.21 6.40 4.13
N VAL A 57 3.43 5.36 4.93
CA VAL A 57 2.93 5.25 6.31
C VAL A 57 3.60 6.30 7.19
N MET A 58 2.84 7.32 7.63
CA MET A 58 3.33 8.44 8.44
C MET A 58 2.87 8.40 9.88
N VAL A 59 1.74 7.75 10.14
CA VAL A 59 1.09 7.70 11.45
C VAL A 59 0.68 6.28 11.77
N ALA A 60 0.96 5.83 13.00
CA ALA A 60 0.50 4.53 13.48
C ALA A 60 -1.03 4.54 13.70
N THR A 61 -1.64 3.36 13.73
CA THR A 61 -3.07 3.19 14.10
C THR A 61 -3.40 3.82 15.47
N SER A 62 -2.42 3.91 16.38
CA SER A 62 -2.53 4.59 17.67
C SER A 62 -2.50 6.13 17.59
N GLY A 63 -2.31 6.72 16.40
CA GLY A 63 -2.15 8.16 16.21
C GLY A 63 -0.73 8.67 16.43
N ALA A 64 0.24 7.82 16.79
CA ALA A 64 1.62 8.24 16.97
C ALA A 64 2.29 8.53 15.62
N ARG A 65 2.96 9.69 15.52
CA ARG A 65 3.76 10.04 14.34
C ARG A 65 4.96 9.09 14.21
N LEU A 66 5.15 8.51 13.05
CA LEU A 66 6.17 7.51 12.78
C LEU A 66 7.42 8.08 12.09
N ILE A 67 7.29 9.18 11.35
CA ILE A 67 8.38 9.78 10.57
C ILE A 67 8.52 11.28 10.83
N GLY A 68 9.75 11.80 10.75
CA GLY A 68 10.06 13.23 10.86
C GLY A 68 9.83 14.00 9.56
N ASP A 69 9.95 15.33 9.61
CA ASP A 69 9.77 16.18 8.43
C ASP A 69 10.89 15.96 7.40
N ASP A 70 12.11 15.71 7.86
CA ASP A 70 13.25 15.33 7.03
C ASP A 70 13.02 14.03 6.25
N ALA A 71 12.41 13.05 6.91
CA ALA A 71 12.04 11.79 6.26
C ALA A 71 10.90 11.96 5.26
N ILE A 72 9.94 12.87 5.49
CA ILE A 72 8.89 13.19 4.52
C ILE A 72 9.50 13.82 3.27
N GLU A 73 10.44 14.77 3.44
CA GLU A 73 11.11 15.38 2.29
C GLU A 73 11.98 14.36 1.52
N ALA A 74 12.70 13.48 2.22
CA ALA A 74 13.43 12.39 1.58
C ALA A 74 12.48 11.41 0.82
N LEU A 75 11.33 11.09 1.40
CA LEU A 75 10.31 10.26 0.74
C LEU A 75 9.84 10.89 -0.58
N LYS A 76 9.50 12.19 -0.56
CA LYS A 76 9.08 12.95 -1.75
C LYS A 76 10.18 13.02 -2.81
N ALA A 77 11.41 13.26 -2.39
CA ALA A 77 12.52 13.47 -3.31
C ALA A 77 13.10 12.17 -3.90
N ARG A 78 13.07 11.07 -3.13
CA ARG A 78 13.82 9.87 -3.48
C ARG A 78 12.94 8.65 -3.79
N LEU A 79 11.88 8.39 -3.02
CA LEU A 79 11.05 7.19 -3.20
C LEU A 79 9.83 7.40 -4.10
N LEU A 80 9.15 8.56 -3.99
CA LEU A 80 7.96 8.79 -4.82
C LEU A 80 8.28 8.79 -6.32
N PRO A 81 9.41 9.35 -6.81
CA PRO A 81 9.74 9.28 -8.24
C PRO A 81 10.04 7.86 -8.77
N LEU A 82 10.35 6.92 -7.88
CA LEU A 82 10.59 5.52 -8.22
C LEU A 82 9.31 4.68 -8.20
N ALA A 83 8.23 5.19 -7.62
CA ALA A 83 7.01 4.43 -7.39
C ALA A 83 6.17 4.30 -8.67
N ASP A 84 5.85 3.08 -9.07
CA ASP A 84 4.81 2.80 -10.07
C ASP A 84 3.41 3.10 -9.49
N VAL A 85 3.23 2.88 -8.18
CA VAL A 85 1.99 3.23 -7.47
C VAL A 85 2.31 3.74 -6.06
N VAL A 86 1.78 4.91 -5.70
CA VAL A 86 1.76 5.39 -4.32
C VAL A 86 0.36 5.28 -3.72
N THR A 87 0.25 4.85 -2.44
CA THR A 87 -1.05 4.51 -1.82
C THR A 87 -1.33 5.28 -0.53
N PRO A 88 -1.34 6.63 -0.50
CA PRO A 88 -1.62 7.39 0.70
C PRO A 88 -3.09 7.29 1.14
N ASN A 89 -3.36 7.33 2.44
CA ASN A 89 -4.66 7.68 2.97
C ASN A 89 -4.89 9.21 2.91
N MET A 90 -6.10 9.69 3.25
CA MET A 90 -6.42 11.13 3.16
C MET A 90 -5.48 12.03 3.98
N PRO A 91 -5.13 11.73 5.26
CA PRO A 91 -4.13 12.48 6.01
C PRO A 91 -2.73 12.47 5.39
N GLU A 92 -2.27 11.31 4.90
CA GLU A 92 -0.98 11.18 4.22
C GLU A 92 -0.97 11.95 2.90
N ALA A 93 -2.06 11.86 2.12
CA ALA A 93 -2.23 12.62 0.89
C ALA A 93 -2.20 14.13 1.14
N ALA A 94 -2.80 14.61 2.24
CA ALA A 94 -2.75 16.02 2.61
C ALA A 94 -1.32 16.50 2.88
N VAL A 95 -0.51 15.71 3.60
CA VAL A 95 0.91 16.01 3.85
C VAL A 95 1.72 16.03 2.56
N LEU A 96 1.52 15.03 1.70
CA LEU A 96 2.28 14.90 0.45
C LEU A 96 1.89 15.97 -0.57
N ALA A 97 0.60 16.29 -0.70
CA ALA A 97 0.08 17.26 -1.65
C ALA A 97 0.21 18.73 -1.16
N GLY A 98 0.37 18.93 0.17
CA GLY A 98 0.53 20.27 0.77
C GLY A 98 -0.77 21.04 0.95
N PHE A 99 -1.92 20.38 1.00
CA PHE A 99 -3.24 20.95 1.28
C PHE A 99 -4.17 19.92 1.94
N GLU A 100 -5.25 20.39 2.57
CA GLU A 100 -6.23 19.51 3.23
C GLU A 100 -6.96 18.59 2.23
N VAL A 101 -7.14 17.33 2.63
CA VAL A 101 -7.88 16.30 1.87
C VAL A 101 -9.00 15.78 2.76
N VAL A 102 -10.24 16.23 2.48
CA VAL A 102 -11.41 16.00 3.36
C VAL A 102 -12.63 15.44 2.62
N ASP A 103 -12.66 15.56 1.29
CA ASP A 103 -13.76 15.14 0.42
C ASP A 103 -13.27 14.53 -0.91
N GLU A 104 -14.20 14.10 -1.75
CA GLU A 104 -13.87 13.50 -3.05
C GLU A 104 -13.09 14.44 -3.98
N THR A 105 -13.47 15.70 -4.03
CA THR A 105 -12.81 16.71 -4.87
C THR A 105 -11.36 16.92 -4.45
N SER A 106 -11.11 17.02 -3.15
CA SER A 106 -9.74 17.17 -2.62
C SER A 106 -8.93 15.88 -2.72
N MET A 107 -9.57 14.69 -2.62
CA MET A 107 -8.91 13.40 -2.87
C MET A 107 -8.42 13.31 -4.32
N GLU A 108 -9.29 13.61 -5.29
CA GLU A 108 -8.94 13.59 -6.72
C GLU A 108 -7.82 14.59 -7.03
N ARG A 109 -7.94 15.83 -6.52
CA ARG A 109 -6.90 16.85 -6.68
C ARG A 109 -5.56 16.43 -6.07
N ALA A 110 -5.58 15.74 -4.91
CA ALA A 110 -4.35 15.23 -4.29
C ALA A 110 -3.73 14.11 -5.12
N ALA A 111 -4.53 13.17 -5.64
CA ALA A 111 -4.06 12.11 -6.50
C ALA A 111 -3.44 12.66 -7.80
N LEU A 112 -4.07 13.64 -8.45
CA LEU A 112 -3.52 14.36 -9.62
C LEU A 112 -2.18 15.01 -9.29
N ARG A 113 -2.11 15.73 -8.16
CA ARG A 113 -0.87 16.39 -7.71
C ARG A 113 0.28 15.42 -7.49
N LEU A 114 -0.01 14.22 -6.98
CA LEU A 114 1.02 13.19 -6.77
C LEU A 114 1.46 12.56 -8.09
N ALA A 115 0.54 12.28 -9.01
CA ALA A 115 0.87 11.81 -10.36
C ALA A 115 1.75 12.83 -11.12
N GLU A 116 1.40 14.12 -11.07
CA GLU A 116 2.20 15.22 -11.64
C GLU A 116 3.60 15.35 -11.01
N ALA A 117 3.76 14.94 -9.74
CA ALA A 117 5.04 14.97 -9.04
C ALA A 117 5.99 13.83 -9.43
N GLY A 118 5.61 12.98 -10.37
CA GLY A 118 6.46 11.95 -10.97
C GLY A 118 6.23 10.52 -10.48
N THR A 119 5.13 10.26 -9.75
CA THR A 119 4.73 8.87 -9.49
C THR A 119 4.05 8.27 -10.73
N GLY A 120 4.21 6.96 -10.97
CA GLY A 120 3.51 6.27 -12.07
C GLY A 120 1.98 6.32 -11.91
N ALA A 121 1.47 6.18 -10.69
CA ALA A 121 0.06 6.34 -10.34
C ALA A 121 -0.10 6.69 -8.87
N ALA A 122 -1.22 7.33 -8.50
CA ALA A 122 -1.55 7.66 -7.12
C ALA A 122 -2.94 7.13 -6.74
N LEU A 123 -3.00 6.28 -5.71
CA LEU A 123 -4.24 5.76 -5.12
C LEU A 123 -4.49 6.44 -3.78
N VAL A 124 -5.37 7.43 -3.73
CA VAL A 124 -5.79 8.05 -2.46
C VAL A 124 -6.92 7.26 -1.83
N LYS A 125 -6.65 6.70 -0.63
CA LYS A 125 -7.56 5.83 0.12
C LYS A 125 -8.57 6.64 0.93
N GLY A 126 -9.87 6.41 0.73
CA GLY A 126 -10.97 7.10 1.42
C GLY A 126 -11.54 6.38 2.63
N GLY A 127 -10.89 5.33 3.14
CA GLY A 127 -11.36 4.52 4.27
C GLY A 127 -11.51 5.27 5.60
N HIS A 128 -11.11 6.54 5.69
CA HIS A 128 -11.32 7.43 6.84
C HIS A 128 -12.70 8.11 6.84
N ARG A 129 -13.51 7.94 5.77
CA ARG A 129 -14.89 8.43 5.73
C ARG A 129 -15.82 7.51 6.52
N HIS A 130 -16.87 8.08 7.09
CA HIS A 130 -17.77 7.34 8.00
C HIS A 130 -18.71 6.37 7.29
N ASP A 131 -19.07 6.64 6.03
CA ASP A 131 -20.14 5.95 5.30
C ASP A 131 -19.64 5.01 4.20
N ARG A 132 -18.48 5.32 3.61
CA ARG A 132 -17.95 4.62 2.45
C ARG A 132 -16.44 4.45 2.55
N ALA A 133 -15.94 3.45 1.81
CA ALA A 133 -14.50 3.20 1.63
C ALA A 133 -14.13 3.40 0.14
N ASP A 134 -14.53 4.56 -0.42
CA ASP A 134 -14.25 4.91 -1.81
C ASP A 134 -12.81 5.41 -1.96
N ASP A 135 -12.06 4.86 -2.89
CA ASP A 135 -10.71 5.29 -3.21
C ASP A 135 -10.68 5.89 -4.63
N VAL A 136 -9.75 6.80 -4.88
CA VAL A 136 -9.51 7.36 -6.21
C VAL A 136 -8.11 7.01 -6.67
N LEU A 137 -8.01 6.41 -7.86
CA LEU A 137 -6.77 6.16 -8.58
C LEU A 137 -6.62 7.19 -9.70
N VAL A 138 -5.45 7.80 -9.80
CA VAL A 138 -5.05 8.63 -10.93
C VAL A 138 -3.78 8.05 -11.52
N THR A 139 -3.76 7.82 -12.84
CA THR A 139 -2.59 7.32 -13.57
C THR A 139 -1.67 8.47 -14.00
N ALA A 140 -0.46 8.16 -14.47
CA ALA A 140 0.47 9.15 -15.01
C ALA A 140 -0.11 9.89 -16.24
N GLU A 141 -1.00 9.24 -16.98
CA GLU A 141 -1.70 9.81 -18.13
C GLU A 141 -2.83 10.79 -17.71
N GLY A 142 -3.15 10.83 -16.42
CA GLY A 142 -4.21 11.67 -15.86
C GLY A 142 -5.60 11.02 -15.86
N ASP A 143 -5.70 9.73 -16.16
CA ASP A 143 -6.96 9.01 -16.07
C ASP A 143 -7.40 8.87 -14.62
N VAL A 144 -8.66 9.24 -14.34
CA VAL A 144 -9.25 9.21 -13.00
C VAL A 144 -10.22 8.05 -12.87
N VAL A 145 -9.94 7.14 -11.95
CA VAL A 145 -10.76 5.95 -11.70
C VAL A 145 -11.21 5.92 -10.24
N TRP A 146 -12.52 6.00 -10.00
CA TRP A 146 -13.10 5.82 -8.68
C TRP A 146 -13.41 4.34 -8.39
N LEU A 147 -12.90 3.84 -7.26
CA LEU A 147 -13.15 2.51 -6.76
C LEU A 147 -14.16 2.60 -5.61
N ARG A 148 -15.43 2.52 -5.95
CA ARG A 148 -16.54 2.63 -4.99
C ARG A 148 -16.72 1.34 -4.21
N ALA A 149 -16.82 1.42 -2.87
CA ALA A 149 -17.11 0.27 -2.03
C ALA A 149 -17.85 0.69 -0.75
N PRO A 150 -18.77 -0.14 -0.24
CA PRO A 150 -19.32 0.06 1.09
C PRO A 150 -18.22 -0.11 2.13
N ARG A 151 -18.36 0.60 3.25
CA ARG A 151 -17.51 0.38 4.42
C ARG A 151 -17.89 -0.96 5.07
N VAL A 152 -16.89 -1.76 5.40
CA VAL A 152 -17.09 -2.94 6.27
C VAL A 152 -17.00 -2.47 7.72
N ASP A 153 -18.05 -2.68 8.48
CA ASP A 153 -18.09 -2.37 9.91
C ASP A 153 -17.43 -3.51 10.69
N THR A 154 -16.17 -3.30 11.07
CA THR A 154 -15.35 -4.30 11.75
C THR A 154 -14.28 -3.66 12.61
N GLU A 155 -13.97 -4.27 13.74
CA GLU A 155 -12.81 -3.92 14.57
C GLU A 155 -11.50 -4.55 14.06
N ASN A 156 -11.59 -5.53 13.13
CA ASN A 156 -10.46 -6.25 12.57
C ASN A 156 -9.83 -5.50 11.39
N ALA A 157 -9.41 -4.26 11.60
CA ALA A 157 -8.91 -3.39 10.53
C ALA A 157 -7.39 -3.18 10.54
N HIS A 158 -6.66 -3.83 11.48
CA HIS A 158 -5.22 -3.67 11.57
C HIS A 158 -4.51 -4.26 10.34
N GLY A 159 -3.65 -3.47 9.71
CA GLY A 159 -2.89 -3.90 8.55
C GLY A 159 -3.61 -3.73 7.20
N THR A 160 -4.81 -3.15 7.15
CA THR A 160 -5.59 -2.95 5.91
C THR A 160 -4.79 -2.24 4.81
N GLY A 161 -4.13 -1.11 5.12
CA GLY A 161 -3.31 -0.36 4.15
C GLY A 161 -2.12 -1.18 3.64
N CYS A 162 -1.38 -1.81 4.56
CA CYS A 162 -0.25 -2.67 4.19
C CYS A 162 -0.66 -3.88 3.35
N THR A 163 -1.83 -4.46 3.64
CA THR A 163 -2.39 -5.56 2.84
C THR A 163 -2.77 -5.09 1.44
N LEU A 164 -3.41 -3.93 1.32
CA LEU A 164 -3.79 -3.35 0.03
C LEU A 164 -2.55 -3.11 -0.84
N SER A 165 -1.56 -2.41 -0.32
CA SER A 165 -0.32 -2.10 -1.06
C SER A 165 0.47 -3.36 -1.45
N SER A 166 0.52 -4.39 -0.58
CA SER A 166 1.14 -5.68 -0.90
C SER A 166 0.37 -6.45 -1.97
N ALA A 167 -0.97 -6.45 -1.91
CA ALA A 167 -1.79 -7.10 -2.93
C ALA A 167 -1.68 -6.41 -4.30
N ILE A 168 -1.53 -5.07 -4.34
CA ILE A 168 -1.24 -4.32 -5.57
C ILE A 168 0.11 -4.78 -6.14
N ALA A 169 1.16 -4.82 -5.31
CA ALA A 169 2.48 -5.30 -5.75
C ALA A 169 2.42 -6.73 -6.33
N CYS A 170 1.67 -7.64 -5.69
CA CYS A 170 1.43 -8.99 -6.22
C CYS A 170 0.72 -8.97 -7.58
N GLY A 171 -0.25 -8.08 -7.78
CA GLY A 171 -0.95 -7.92 -9.06
C GLY A 171 0.00 -7.45 -10.17
N LEU A 172 0.84 -6.45 -9.89
CA LEU A 172 1.84 -5.95 -10.81
C LEU A 172 2.90 -7.01 -11.15
N ALA A 173 3.35 -7.79 -10.16
CA ALA A 173 4.27 -8.91 -10.36
C ALA A 173 3.70 -10.00 -11.29
N GLN A 174 2.37 -10.11 -11.39
CA GLN A 174 1.66 -11.01 -12.30
C GLN A 174 1.42 -10.41 -13.69
N GLY A 175 1.93 -9.20 -13.95
CA GLY A 175 1.79 -8.50 -15.24
C GLY A 175 0.42 -7.84 -15.46
N ARG A 176 -0.37 -7.63 -14.41
CA ARG A 176 -1.63 -6.88 -14.50
C ARG A 176 -1.34 -5.39 -14.67
N SER A 177 -2.23 -4.68 -15.35
CA SER A 177 -2.22 -3.22 -15.35
C SER A 177 -2.40 -2.66 -13.93
N VAL A 178 -2.01 -1.39 -13.71
CA VAL A 178 -2.19 -0.73 -12.40
C VAL A 178 -3.66 -0.76 -11.96
N GLU A 179 -4.58 -0.44 -12.85
CA GLU A 179 -6.01 -0.44 -12.52
C GLU A 179 -6.51 -1.83 -12.14
N GLU A 180 -6.16 -2.88 -12.89
CA GLU A 180 -6.54 -4.26 -12.59
C GLU A 180 -5.95 -4.73 -11.25
N ALA A 181 -4.67 -4.41 -10.98
CA ALA A 181 -4.01 -4.73 -9.72
C ALA A 181 -4.70 -4.06 -8.53
N VAL A 182 -5.03 -2.76 -8.65
CA VAL A 182 -5.73 -2.00 -7.62
C VAL A 182 -7.15 -2.51 -7.38
N ARG A 183 -7.93 -2.78 -8.44
CA ARG A 183 -9.29 -3.35 -8.33
C ARG A 183 -9.27 -4.72 -7.64
N SER A 184 -8.36 -5.59 -8.04
CA SER A 184 -8.19 -6.92 -7.44
C SER A 184 -7.79 -6.83 -5.98
N ALA A 185 -6.83 -5.96 -5.64
CA ALA A 185 -6.36 -5.75 -4.28
C ALA A 185 -7.47 -5.20 -3.36
N LYS A 186 -8.29 -4.25 -3.86
CA LYS A 186 -9.44 -3.73 -3.12
C LYS A 186 -10.48 -4.81 -2.84
N GLY A 187 -10.79 -5.66 -3.81
CA GLY A 187 -11.68 -6.81 -3.64
C GLY A 187 -11.15 -7.81 -2.61
N TYR A 188 -9.85 -8.11 -2.67
CA TYR A 188 -9.18 -8.98 -1.71
C TYR A 188 -9.27 -8.44 -0.27
N VAL A 189 -8.95 -7.16 -0.08
CA VAL A 189 -9.02 -6.51 1.24
C VAL A 189 -10.45 -6.47 1.77
N HIS A 190 -11.43 -6.17 0.92
CA HIS A 190 -12.85 -6.19 1.30
C HIS A 190 -13.30 -7.58 1.79
N GLY A 191 -12.91 -8.65 1.11
CA GLY A 191 -13.18 -10.01 1.53
C GLY A 191 -12.49 -10.38 2.85
N ALA A 192 -11.23 -10.01 3.02
CA ALA A 192 -10.46 -10.26 4.23
C ALA A 192 -11.02 -9.52 5.47
N LEU A 193 -11.52 -8.29 5.28
CA LEU A 193 -12.22 -7.52 6.33
C LEU A 193 -13.55 -8.16 6.70
N SER A 194 -14.32 -8.61 5.68
CA SER A 194 -15.65 -9.20 5.87
C SER A 194 -15.62 -10.57 6.54
N ALA A 195 -14.55 -11.34 6.33
CA ALA A 195 -14.39 -12.65 6.95
C ALA A 195 -14.13 -12.58 8.46
N GLY A 196 -13.39 -11.58 8.94
CA GLY A 196 -13.13 -11.25 10.35
C GLY A 196 -12.63 -12.42 11.20
N LEU A 197 -11.43 -12.29 11.78
CA LEU A 197 -10.86 -13.36 12.62
C LEU A 197 -11.19 -13.23 14.11
N ASN A 198 -11.57 -12.04 14.60
CA ASN A 198 -11.88 -11.75 16.00
C ASN A 198 -10.81 -12.27 16.99
N LEU A 199 -9.53 -12.05 16.68
CA LEU A 199 -8.40 -12.48 17.46
C LEU A 199 -7.80 -11.33 18.27
N GLY A 200 -7.47 -11.61 19.53
CA GLY A 200 -6.81 -10.65 20.41
C GLY A 200 -7.79 -9.73 21.15
N LYS A 201 -7.25 -8.66 21.78
CA LYS A 201 -8.00 -7.71 22.62
C LYS A 201 -7.97 -6.28 22.07
N GLY A 202 -7.28 -6.05 20.97
CA GLY A 202 -7.16 -4.77 20.31
C GLY A 202 -7.81 -4.80 18.93
N SER A 203 -7.37 -3.89 18.04
CA SER A 203 -7.76 -3.95 16.64
C SER A 203 -7.26 -5.27 16.04
N GLY A 204 -8.17 -6.16 15.68
CA GLY A 204 -7.86 -7.50 15.19
C GLY A 204 -7.27 -7.50 13.77
N PRO A 205 -6.62 -8.62 13.37
CA PRO A 205 -6.07 -8.77 12.03
C PRO A 205 -7.14 -9.08 10.99
N LEU A 206 -6.83 -8.81 9.72
CA LEU A 206 -7.59 -9.29 8.58
C LEU A 206 -7.44 -10.82 8.45
N ASP A 207 -8.47 -11.48 7.91
CA ASP A 207 -8.35 -12.88 7.48
C ASP A 207 -7.70 -12.98 6.10
N HIS A 208 -6.38 -13.11 6.08
CA HIS A 208 -5.62 -13.26 4.84
C HIS A 208 -5.89 -14.58 4.11
N MET A 209 -6.48 -15.56 4.79
CA MET A 209 -6.75 -16.89 4.25
C MET A 209 -8.19 -17.06 3.74
N TRP A 210 -9.03 -16.04 3.81
CA TRP A 210 -10.44 -16.12 3.45
C TRP A 210 -10.68 -16.71 2.04
N ALA A 211 -9.85 -16.33 1.07
CA ALA A 211 -9.96 -16.84 -0.29
C ALA A 211 -9.46 -18.29 -0.44
N VAL A 212 -8.48 -18.70 0.39
CA VAL A 212 -7.93 -20.07 0.38
C VAL A 212 -8.88 -21.06 1.03
N SER A 213 -9.54 -20.69 2.13
CA SER A 213 -10.55 -21.52 2.80
C SER A 213 -11.69 -21.90 1.84
N TYR A 214 -12.10 -20.96 0.96
CA TYR A 214 -13.11 -21.23 -0.04
C TYR A 214 -12.65 -22.21 -1.14
N THR A 215 -11.38 -22.18 -1.54
CA THR A 215 -10.81 -23.12 -2.52
C THR A 215 -10.63 -24.52 -1.94
N HIS A 216 -10.29 -24.67 -0.67
CA HIS A 216 -10.20 -25.96 -0.01
C HIS A 216 -11.56 -26.64 0.14
N LEU A 217 -12.62 -25.93 0.44
CA LEU A 217 -13.97 -26.48 0.50
C LEU A 217 -14.41 -27.06 -0.86
N ARG A 218 -14.11 -26.37 -1.97
CA ARG A 218 -14.40 -26.89 -3.32
C ARG A 218 -13.56 -28.11 -3.70
N ALA A 219 -12.32 -28.21 -3.25
CA ALA A 219 -11.46 -29.37 -3.51
C ALA A 219 -11.96 -30.63 -2.81
N HIS A 220 -12.55 -30.52 -1.62
CA HIS A 220 -13.17 -31.63 -0.93
C HIS A 220 -14.49 -32.11 -1.59
N GLU A 221 -15.25 -31.18 -2.16
CA GLU A 221 -16.47 -31.55 -2.91
C GLU A 221 -16.18 -32.33 -4.21
N THR A 222 -15.07 -31.99 -4.89
CA THR A 222 -14.66 -32.70 -6.12
C THR A 222 -14.01 -34.06 -5.87
N GLY A 223 -13.45 -34.31 -4.68
CA GLY A 223 -12.87 -35.60 -4.28
C GLY A 223 -13.93 -36.71 -3.97
N ALA A 224 -15.18 -36.32 -3.83
CA ALA A 224 -16.27 -37.30 -3.52
C ALA A 224 -16.83 -38.03 -4.77
N TYR A 225 -16.31 -37.73 -5.98
CA TYR A 225 -16.76 -38.28 -7.25
C TYR A 225 -15.66 -39.01 -8.05
N LEU A 226 -14.57 -39.40 -7.40
CA LEU A 226 -13.56 -40.33 -7.90
C LEU A 226 -13.48 -41.56 -7.00
#